data_1d1fe2c0440c91fb34c18c6fb8ee5ea7
#
_entry.id   1d1fe2c0440c91fb34c18c6fb8ee5ea7
#
_cell.length_a   1.000
_cell.length_b   1.000
_cell.length_c   1.000
_cell.angle_alpha   90.00
_cell.angle_beta   90.00
_cell.angle_gamma   90.00
#
_symmetry.space_group_name_H-M   'P 1'
#
loop_
_entity.id
_entity.type
_entity.pdbx_description
1 polymer ?
#
loop_
_entity_poly.entity_id
_entity_poly.type
_entity_poly.pdbx_seq_one_letter_code
_entity_poly.pdbx_strand_id
1 'polypeptide(L)'
;SHSGEHGDGLVRSEFHEIMYGKRLVKAFEEIKRIFDPSDLLNPGKIVQPSKMDDRRLFRYNPDYQQSSLSTGLDWSEWGGIDRAVEMCNNNGACRKFNTEVMCPSYRVTRDERHLTRGRANALRLALSGQLGPEALTSKDMYETMRLCVGCKACRRECPTGVDMNRMKTEFLYHYNRENGLSLRERLFAYMPRYAPLAAKLGGLANLRDVVPGLSQLSEKLLGLTSKRELPQWDSQPFCPEETSQKTTGPEVVLFADSFNTYFEPQVLRDGLAVLEAAGRRVIVPEAKNARRKLCCGRTFLSSGLIDEAKREATLLLESLTPYVERGVPIVGLEPSCVFTIKDELPVLILGEPSKRLAEHVQLLEEYLVTEKNAGRLNLKFRTTRHEKVLLHGHCHQKAFDAVDSTVKLLESVPGIEVETIPSSCCGMAGSFGYQAEHYEVSMEMAELSLLPRVRQAKASEQIAACGTSCRHQIEHGSGRSVQHPLSVLRHALAD
;
A
#
# COMPACT_ATOMS: atom_id res chain seq x y z
N SER A 1 9.99 -30.96 24.01
CA SER A 1 9.89 -30.96 25.48
C SER A 1 8.46 -30.77 25.90
N HIS A 2 8.04 -31.41 26.98
CA HIS A 2 6.77 -31.16 27.62
C HIS A 2 6.76 -29.82 28.34
N SER A 3 5.61 -29.19 28.46
CA SER A 3 5.41 -27.94 29.20
C SER A 3 4.47 -28.18 30.35
N GLY A 4 4.76 -27.64 31.53
CA GLY A 4 3.86 -27.65 32.68
C GLY A 4 2.68 -26.68 32.58
N GLU A 5 2.72 -25.78 31.61
CA GLU A 5 1.71 -24.71 31.42
C GLU A 5 0.77 -24.98 30.23
N HIS A 6 1.25 -25.68 29.21
CA HIS A 6 0.50 -25.94 27.99
C HIS A 6 0.05 -27.40 27.94
N GLY A 7 -1.20 -27.65 27.60
CA GLY A 7 -1.72 -29.00 27.43
C GLY A 7 -0.95 -29.78 26.34
N ASP A 8 -0.82 -31.10 26.50
CA ASP A 8 -0.01 -31.92 25.59
C ASP A 8 -0.69 -32.16 24.24
N GLY A 9 -2.00 -32.32 24.23
CA GLY A 9 -2.81 -32.41 23.02
C GLY A 9 -2.30 -33.43 22.00
N LEU A 10 -2.36 -33.08 20.72
CA LEU A 10 -1.89 -33.93 19.63
C LEU A 10 -0.36 -33.87 19.43
N VAL A 11 0.29 -32.81 19.91
CA VAL A 11 1.70 -32.53 19.58
C VAL A 11 2.67 -33.23 20.51
N ARG A 12 2.27 -33.50 21.76
CA ARG A 12 3.17 -34.00 22.81
C ARG A 12 2.77 -35.34 23.40
N SER A 13 1.50 -35.73 23.28
CA SER A 13 0.98 -36.91 23.98
C SER A 13 1.65 -38.24 23.56
N GLU A 14 2.18 -38.34 22.37
CA GLU A 14 2.93 -39.54 21.94
C GLU A 14 4.19 -39.80 22.79
N PHE A 15 4.70 -38.74 23.46
CA PHE A 15 5.91 -38.85 24.30
C PHE A 15 5.60 -39.14 25.77
N HIS A 16 4.35 -39.35 26.15
CA HIS A 16 3.94 -39.60 27.53
C HIS A 16 4.62 -40.83 28.15
N GLU A 17 4.84 -41.92 27.38
CA GLU A 17 5.56 -43.07 27.90
C GLU A 17 7.01 -42.72 28.27
N ILE A 18 7.66 -41.89 27.49
CA ILE A 18 9.03 -41.43 27.76
C ILE A 18 9.06 -40.54 29.02
N MET A 19 8.06 -39.72 29.22
CA MET A 19 8.02 -38.79 30.33
C MET A 19 7.51 -39.40 31.63
N TYR A 20 6.43 -40.14 31.58
CA TYR A 20 5.71 -40.65 32.77
C TYR A 20 5.92 -42.13 32.99
N GLY A 21 6.40 -42.87 32.01
CA GLY A 21 6.55 -44.32 32.04
C GLY A 21 5.22 -45.04 31.77
N LYS A 22 5.34 -46.31 31.35
CA LYS A 22 4.19 -47.15 30.93
C LYS A 22 3.11 -47.31 32.00
N ARG A 23 3.50 -47.36 33.28
CA ARG A 23 2.54 -47.56 34.38
C ARG A 23 1.55 -46.40 34.50
N LEU A 24 2.01 -45.15 34.39
CA LEU A 24 1.15 -44.00 34.49
C LEU A 24 0.31 -43.82 33.21
N VAL A 25 0.89 -44.05 32.02
CA VAL A 25 0.13 -43.98 30.78
C VAL A 25 -1.03 -44.99 30.82
N LYS A 26 -0.79 -46.24 31.29
CA LYS A 26 -1.85 -47.21 31.48
C LYS A 26 -2.94 -46.75 32.44
N ALA A 27 -2.57 -46.08 33.52
CA ALA A 27 -3.55 -45.49 34.44
C ALA A 27 -4.40 -44.36 33.76
N PHE A 28 -3.80 -43.56 32.88
CA PHE A 28 -4.55 -42.58 32.06
C PHE A 28 -5.57 -43.25 31.16
N GLU A 29 -5.17 -44.36 30.51
CA GLU A 29 -6.07 -45.17 29.66
C GLU A 29 -7.23 -45.76 30.45
N GLU A 30 -6.97 -46.27 31.64
CA GLU A 30 -8.01 -46.78 32.55
C GLU A 30 -8.99 -45.71 32.98
N ILE A 31 -8.52 -44.54 33.38
CA ILE A 31 -9.35 -43.39 33.73
C ILE A 31 -10.24 -42.98 32.55
N LYS A 32 -9.64 -42.85 31.35
CA LYS A 32 -10.38 -42.53 30.11
C LYS A 32 -11.51 -43.54 29.89
N ARG A 33 -11.22 -44.82 29.96
CA ARG A 33 -12.21 -45.88 29.76
C ARG A 33 -13.35 -45.89 30.80
N ILE A 34 -13.07 -45.55 32.06
CA ILE A 34 -14.08 -45.45 33.10
C ILE A 34 -15.06 -44.29 32.82
N PHE A 35 -14.54 -43.13 32.44
CA PHE A 35 -15.37 -41.90 32.28
C PHE A 35 -15.94 -41.78 30.85
N ASP A 36 -15.33 -42.37 29.86
CA ASP A 36 -15.72 -42.31 28.43
C ASP A 36 -15.53 -43.66 27.76
N PRO A 37 -16.33 -44.66 28.10
CA PRO A 37 -16.15 -46.03 27.56
C PRO A 37 -16.37 -46.15 26.05
N SER A 38 -17.07 -45.16 25.45
CA SER A 38 -17.34 -45.13 24.02
C SER A 38 -16.35 -44.25 23.26
N ASP A 39 -15.32 -43.69 23.92
CA ASP A 39 -14.29 -42.82 23.35
C ASP A 39 -14.85 -41.67 22.47
N LEU A 40 -15.92 -41.01 22.97
CA LEU A 40 -16.58 -39.89 22.28
C LEU A 40 -15.93 -38.55 22.58
N LEU A 41 -15.32 -38.39 23.77
CA LEU A 41 -14.79 -37.11 24.24
C LEU A 41 -13.31 -36.97 23.84
N ASN A 42 -13.03 -36.16 22.83
CA ASN A 42 -11.65 -35.91 22.35
C ASN A 42 -10.83 -37.20 22.09
N PRO A 43 -11.27 -38.10 21.22
CA PRO A 43 -10.54 -39.33 20.93
C PRO A 43 -9.13 -39.03 20.40
N GLY A 44 -8.17 -39.90 20.73
CA GLY A 44 -6.79 -39.77 20.24
C GLY A 44 -5.99 -38.60 20.83
N LYS A 45 -6.43 -38.02 21.96
CA LYS A 45 -5.69 -37.01 22.71
C LYS A 45 -5.37 -37.51 24.11
N ILE A 46 -4.15 -37.28 24.57
CA ILE A 46 -3.59 -37.72 25.86
C ILE A 46 -3.44 -39.24 25.89
N VAL A 47 -4.50 -39.99 25.59
CA VAL A 47 -4.59 -41.43 25.57
C VAL A 47 -4.70 -41.91 24.14
N GLN A 48 -3.92 -42.93 23.79
CA GLN A 48 -3.81 -43.47 22.41
C GLN A 48 -3.62 -42.40 21.35
N PRO A 49 -2.66 -41.48 21.54
CA PRO A 49 -2.47 -40.36 20.63
C PRO A 49 -1.90 -40.82 19.29
N SER A 50 -2.27 -40.07 18.23
CA SER A 50 -1.56 -40.17 16.96
C SER A 50 -0.15 -39.59 17.09
N LYS A 51 0.72 -39.92 16.14
CA LYS A 51 2.04 -39.32 16.05
C LYS A 51 1.90 -37.81 15.72
N MET A 52 2.82 -36.97 16.23
CA MET A 52 2.81 -35.54 15.97
C MET A 52 3.02 -35.18 14.49
N ASP A 53 3.63 -36.05 13.74
CA ASP A 53 3.87 -35.92 12.29
C ASP A 53 2.85 -36.63 11.42
N ASP A 54 1.72 -37.09 11.99
CA ASP A 54 0.64 -37.73 11.23
C ASP A 54 -0.01 -36.72 10.26
N ARG A 55 0.35 -36.81 8.99
CA ARG A 55 -0.09 -35.89 7.96
C ARG A 55 -1.60 -35.93 7.70
N ARG A 56 -2.29 -37.00 8.09
CA ARG A 56 -3.76 -37.12 8.01
C ARG A 56 -4.48 -36.08 8.89
N LEU A 57 -3.79 -35.59 9.95
CA LEU A 57 -4.30 -34.61 10.89
C LEU A 57 -3.84 -33.18 10.56
N PHE A 58 -3.00 -33.03 9.56
CA PHE A 58 -2.52 -31.71 9.13
C PHE A 58 -3.61 -30.94 8.39
N ARG A 59 -3.52 -29.62 8.45
CA ARG A 59 -4.33 -28.69 7.67
C ARG A 59 -4.30 -29.01 6.16
N TYR A 60 -3.21 -29.58 5.68
CA TYR A 60 -3.01 -30.01 4.30
C TYR A 60 -3.18 -31.52 4.19
N ASN A 61 -3.86 -31.97 3.14
CA ASN A 61 -3.97 -33.41 2.88
C ASN A 61 -2.59 -34.03 2.63
N PRO A 62 -2.44 -35.36 2.84
CA PRO A 62 -1.19 -36.05 2.57
C PRO A 62 -0.66 -35.86 1.14
N ASP A 63 -1.56 -35.74 0.17
CA ASP A 63 -1.25 -35.52 -1.24
C ASP A 63 -1.09 -34.08 -1.61
N TYR A 64 -0.98 -33.19 -0.61
CA TYR A 64 -0.76 -31.76 -0.83
C TYR A 64 0.51 -31.53 -1.64
N GLN A 65 0.32 -30.99 -2.84
CA GLN A 65 1.38 -30.57 -3.74
C GLN A 65 1.15 -29.11 -4.14
N GLN A 66 2.23 -28.43 -4.35
CA GLN A 66 2.21 -27.06 -4.83
C GLN A 66 2.45 -27.03 -6.33
N SER A 67 1.65 -26.26 -7.05
CA SER A 67 1.87 -26.02 -8.47
C SER A 67 3.03 -25.07 -8.66
N SER A 68 3.97 -25.39 -9.52
CA SER A 68 5.00 -24.45 -9.93
C SER A 68 4.36 -23.36 -10.79
N LEU A 69 4.35 -22.12 -10.29
CA LEU A 69 3.85 -20.96 -11.01
C LEU A 69 5.04 -20.13 -11.50
N SER A 70 5.08 -19.84 -12.81
CA SER A 70 6.04 -18.86 -13.35
C SER A 70 5.60 -17.46 -12.98
N THR A 71 6.26 -16.84 -12.01
CA THR A 71 5.87 -15.54 -11.44
C THR A 71 6.46 -14.36 -12.19
N GLY A 72 5.74 -13.24 -12.19
CA GLY A 72 6.20 -11.96 -12.73
C GLY A 72 7.10 -11.21 -11.76
N LEU A 73 6.86 -11.37 -10.44
CA LEU A 73 7.66 -10.78 -9.36
C LEU A 73 8.63 -11.80 -8.77
N ASP A 74 9.64 -11.32 -8.06
CA ASP A 74 10.53 -12.18 -7.28
C ASP A 74 9.87 -12.61 -5.97
N TRP A 75 9.93 -13.91 -5.68
CA TRP A 75 9.41 -14.54 -4.46
C TRP A 75 10.47 -15.36 -3.73
N SER A 76 11.75 -15.16 -4.07
CA SER A 76 12.87 -15.92 -3.52
C SER A 76 13.01 -15.79 -2.00
N GLU A 77 12.60 -14.66 -1.44
CA GLU A 77 12.56 -14.39 0.01
C GLU A 77 11.81 -15.49 0.79
N TRP A 78 10.74 -16.06 0.19
CA TRP A 78 9.95 -17.14 0.79
C TRP A 78 10.22 -18.51 0.16
N GLY A 79 11.03 -18.56 -0.91
CA GLY A 79 11.25 -19.78 -1.69
C GLY A 79 10.12 -20.12 -2.69
N GLY A 80 9.27 -19.12 -3.01
CA GLY A 80 8.17 -19.21 -3.96
C GLY A 80 6.91 -18.50 -3.47
N ILE A 81 5.99 -18.17 -4.41
CA ILE A 81 4.70 -17.55 -4.07
C ILE A 81 3.82 -18.49 -3.24
N ASP A 82 3.88 -19.75 -3.49
CA ASP A 82 3.21 -20.84 -2.77
C ASP A 82 3.56 -20.80 -1.29
N ARG A 83 4.85 -20.70 -0.95
CA ARG A 83 5.31 -20.56 0.43
C ARG A 83 4.97 -19.20 1.04
N ALA A 84 4.99 -18.14 0.23
CA ALA A 84 4.60 -16.83 0.70
C ALA A 84 3.12 -16.79 1.15
N VAL A 85 2.19 -17.45 0.43
CA VAL A 85 0.79 -17.54 0.85
C VAL A 85 0.59 -18.42 2.09
N GLU A 86 1.44 -19.43 2.28
CA GLU A 86 1.44 -20.31 3.46
C GLU A 86 1.94 -19.63 4.74
N MET A 87 2.59 -18.46 4.64
CA MET A 87 2.95 -17.65 5.81
C MET A 87 1.73 -17.28 6.67
N CYS A 88 0.53 -17.30 6.10
CA CYS A 88 -0.69 -17.11 6.88
C CYS A 88 -0.97 -18.31 7.80
N ASN A 89 -0.64 -18.16 9.08
CA ASN A 89 -0.89 -19.16 10.13
C ASN A 89 -2.29 -19.08 10.76
N ASN A 90 -3.21 -18.31 10.18
CA ASN A 90 -4.59 -18.12 10.64
C ASN A 90 -4.75 -17.45 12.02
N ASN A 91 -3.74 -16.72 12.54
CA ASN A 91 -3.83 -16.04 13.85
C ASN A 91 -4.98 -15.04 13.97
N GLY A 92 -5.54 -14.56 12.88
CA GLY A 92 -6.69 -13.65 12.87
C GLY A 92 -6.38 -12.19 13.20
N ALA A 93 -5.11 -11.78 13.30
CA ALA A 93 -4.73 -10.38 13.56
C ALA A 93 -5.35 -9.40 12.53
N CYS A 94 -5.66 -9.86 11.32
CA CYS A 94 -6.33 -9.07 10.29
C CYS A 94 -7.83 -8.79 10.56
N ARG A 95 -8.44 -9.37 11.59
CA ARG A 95 -9.86 -9.13 11.99
C ARG A 95 -10.04 -7.95 12.94
N LYS A 96 -9.06 -7.12 13.08
CA LYS A 96 -9.09 -5.97 14.00
C LYS A 96 -10.14 -4.93 13.60
N PHE A 97 -10.70 -4.24 14.61
CA PHE A 97 -11.63 -3.11 14.46
C PHE A 97 -11.12 -1.83 15.13
N ASN A 98 -9.87 -1.84 15.58
CA ASN A 98 -9.21 -0.67 16.16
C ASN A 98 -8.81 0.35 15.05
N THR A 99 -8.11 1.41 15.45
CA THR A 99 -7.65 2.49 14.57
C THR A 99 -6.46 2.13 13.67
N GLU A 100 -5.95 0.89 13.74
CA GLU A 100 -4.89 0.41 12.85
C GLU A 100 -5.36 0.30 11.39
N VAL A 101 -4.44 0.03 10.47
CA VAL A 101 -4.73 0.16 9.03
C VAL A 101 -5.32 -1.11 8.41
N MET A 102 -4.85 -2.29 8.83
CA MET A 102 -5.19 -3.59 8.23
C MET A 102 -6.64 -3.98 8.47
N CYS A 103 -7.24 -4.54 7.69
CA CYS A 103 -7.88 -4.71 6.38
C CYS A 103 -9.11 -3.81 6.29
N PRO A 104 -9.06 -2.63 5.69
CA PRO A 104 -10.20 -1.72 5.61
C PRO A 104 -11.41 -2.36 4.91
N SER A 105 -11.21 -3.19 3.90
CA SER A 105 -12.29 -3.91 3.20
C SER A 105 -13.09 -4.82 4.13
N TYR A 106 -12.45 -5.56 5.03
CA TYR A 106 -13.14 -6.40 5.99
C TYR A 106 -13.92 -5.58 7.02
N ARG A 107 -13.37 -4.46 7.47
CA ARG A 107 -14.07 -3.58 8.44
C ARG A 107 -15.41 -3.09 7.93
N VAL A 108 -15.52 -2.89 6.61
CA VAL A 108 -16.74 -2.49 5.93
C VAL A 108 -17.65 -3.69 5.68
N THR A 109 -17.15 -4.71 4.98
CA THR A 109 -17.99 -5.81 4.47
C THR A 109 -18.29 -6.88 5.50
N ARG A 110 -17.49 -7.02 6.55
CA ARG A 110 -17.55 -8.12 7.54
C ARG A 110 -17.42 -9.52 6.93
N ASP A 111 -17.06 -9.62 5.66
CA ASP A 111 -16.86 -10.87 4.95
C ASP A 111 -15.39 -11.32 5.05
N GLU A 112 -15.17 -12.54 5.54
CA GLU A 112 -13.84 -13.16 5.70
C GLU A 112 -13.04 -13.22 4.38
N ARG A 113 -13.70 -13.26 3.23
CA ARG A 113 -13.05 -13.19 1.92
C ARG A 113 -12.24 -11.92 1.72
N HIS A 114 -12.63 -10.84 2.39
CA HIS A 114 -12.08 -9.50 2.18
C HIS A 114 -10.97 -9.13 3.18
N LEU A 115 -10.42 -10.11 3.92
CA LEU A 115 -9.25 -9.88 4.74
C LEU A 115 -8.03 -10.67 4.27
N THR A 116 -6.86 -10.32 4.83
CA THR A 116 -5.57 -10.95 4.45
C THR A 116 -5.62 -12.46 4.59
N ARG A 117 -6.16 -12.98 5.70
CA ARG A 117 -6.31 -14.43 5.95
C ARG A 117 -7.17 -15.12 4.89
N GLY A 118 -8.36 -14.58 4.61
CA GLY A 118 -9.27 -15.16 3.63
C GLY A 118 -8.64 -15.23 2.24
N ARG A 119 -8.02 -14.12 1.80
CA ARG A 119 -7.32 -14.06 0.51
C ARG A 119 -6.14 -15.01 0.42
N ALA A 120 -5.29 -15.06 1.46
CA ALA A 120 -4.14 -15.98 1.50
C ALA A 120 -4.60 -17.44 1.45
N ASN A 121 -5.65 -17.81 2.20
CA ASN A 121 -6.19 -19.18 2.15
C ASN A 121 -6.81 -19.50 0.78
N ALA A 122 -7.54 -18.58 0.16
CA ALA A 122 -8.09 -18.79 -1.18
C ALA A 122 -6.98 -19.01 -2.21
N LEU A 123 -5.92 -18.16 -2.19
CA LEU A 123 -4.74 -18.37 -3.06
C LEU A 123 -4.06 -19.71 -2.80
N ARG A 124 -3.87 -20.08 -1.53
CA ARG A 124 -3.27 -21.37 -1.19
C ARG A 124 -4.06 -22.54 -1.75
N LEU A 125 -5.38 -22.51 -1.62
CA LEU A 125 -6.25 -23.57 -2.14
C LEU A 125 -6.22 -23.64 -3.69
N ALA A 126 -6.12 -22.47 -4.35
CA ALA A 126 -5.97 -22.43 -5.80
C ALA A 126 -4.60 -22.96 -6.25
N LEU A 127 -3.51 -22.51 -5.63
CA LEU A 127 -2.14 -22.90 -5.96
C LEU A 127 -1.85 -24.39 -5.68
N SER A 128 -2.54 -24.99 -4.72
CA SER A 128 -2.45 -26.43 -4.44
C SER A 128 -3.39 -27.31 -5.27
N GLY A 129 -4.13 -26.72 -6.20
CA GLY A 129 -5.07 -27.45 -7.06
C GLY A 129 -6.35 -27.91 -6.38
N GLN A 130 -6.56 -27.64 -5.09
CA GLN A 130 -7.75 -28.09 -4.33
C GLN A 130 -9.06 -27.45 -4.82
N LEU A 131 -8.99 -26.29 -5.49
CA LEU A 131 -10.14 -25.61 -6.10
C LEU A 131 -10.25 -25.88 -7.61
N GLY A 132 -9.43 -26.78 -8.15
CA GLY A 132 -9.35 -27.10 -9.56
C GLY A 132 -8.30 -26.28 -10.33
N PRO A 133 -7.99 -26.67 -11.58
CA PRO A 133 -6.84 -26.13 -12.32
C PRO A 133 -6.99 -24.64 -12.72
N GLU A 134 -8.22 -24.18 -12.93
CA GLU A 134 -8.49 -22.80 -13.37
C GLU A 134 -8.79 -21.84 -12.20
N ALA A 135 -8.70 -22.33 -10.95
CA ALA A 135 -9.12 -21.57 -9.78
C ALA A 135 -8.35 -20.25 -9.61
N LEU A 136 -7.07 -20.24 -9.95
CA LEU A 136 -6.23 -19.03 -9.82
C LEU A 136 -6.72 -17.89 -10.72
N THR A 137 -7.22 -18.17 -11.92
CA THR A 137 -7.67 -17.16 -12.89
C THR A 137 -9.20 -17.08 -12.98
N SER A 138 -9.91 -17.68 -12.01
CA SER A 138 -11.36 -17.68 -11.95
C SER A 138 -11.95 -16.32 -11.54
N LYS A 139 -13.21 -16.08 -11.92
CA LYS A 139 -13.96 -14.91 -11.50
C LYS A 139 -14.17 -14.86 -9.97
N ASP A 140 -14.36 -16.00 -9.32
CA ASP A 140 -14.54 -16.07 -7.87
C ASP A 140 -13.27 -15.65 -7.11
N MET A 141 -12.09 -16.00 -7.63
CA MET A 141 -10.82 -15.52 -7.10
C MET A 141 -10.69 -13.99 -7.32
N TYR A 142 -11.09 -13.49 -8.48
CA TYR A 142 -11.12 -12.05 -8.74
C TYR A 142 -12.01 -11.31 -7.74
N GLU A 143 -13.23 -11.80 -7.48
CA GLU A 143 -14.14 -11.24 -6.48
C GLU A 143 -13.51 -11.25 -5.07
N THR A 144 -12.77 -12.29 -4.72
CA THR A 144 -12.02 -12.38 -3.45
C THR A 144 -10.93 -11.30 -3.34
N MET A 145 -10.24 -11.01 -4.44
CA MET A 145 -9.11 -10.09 -4.48
C MET A 145 -9.49 -8.63 -4.72
N ARG A 146 -10.58 -8.35 -5.44
CA ARG A 146 -10.90 -7.01 -5.97
C ARG A 146 -10.99 -5.92 -4.91
N LEU A 147 -11.51 -6.20 -3.72
CA LEU A 147 -11.62 -5.22 -2.63
C LEU A 147 -10.34 -5.02 -1.82
N CYS A 148 -9.23 -5.66 -2.18
CA CYS A 148 -7.94 -5.31 -1.59
C CYS A 148 -7.45 -3.98 -2.17
N VAL A 149 -7.38 -2.96 -1.35
CA VAL A 149 -6.96 -1.60 -1.74
C VAL A 149 -5.43 -1.40 -1.77
N GLY A 150 -4.65 -2.46 -1.58
CA GLY A 150 -3.18 -2.39 -1.66
C GLY A 150 -2.53 -1.44 -0.64
N CYS A 151 -3.13 -1.30 0.55
CA CYS A 151 -2.64 -0.38 1.60
C CYS A 151 -1.33 -0.80 2.26
N LYS A 152 -0.82 -1.99 1.96
CA LYS A 152 0.42 -2.60 2.51
C LYS A 152 0.42 -2.83 4.04
N ALA A 153 -0.64 -2.50 4.75
CA ALA A 153 -0.69 -2.63 6.20
C ALA A 153 -0.45 -4.06 6.70
N CYS A 154 -0.87 -5.06 5.94
CA CYS A 154 -0.65 -6.47 6.29
C CYS A 154 0.84 -6.83 6.42
N ARG A 155 1.72 -6.24 5.61
CA ARG A 155 3.17 -6.46 5.71
C ARG A 155 3.71 -6.08 7.09
N ARG A 156 3.18 -5.02 7.71
CA ARG A 156 3.62 -4.53 9.02
C ARG A 156 2.83 -5.14 10.17
N GLU A 157 1.51 -5.16 10.07
CA GLU A 157 0.61 -5.50 11.17
C GLU A 157 0.33 -7.01 11.29
N CYS A 158 0.59 -7.79 10.23
CA CYS A 158 0.48 -9.24 10.29
C CYS A 158 1.69 -9.84 11.03
N PRO A 159 1.50 -10.59 12.11
CA PRO A 159 2.61 -11.17 12.87
C PRO A 159 3.51 -12.11 12.06
N THR A 160 2.99 -12.65 10.95
CA THR A 160 3.71 -13.54 10.04
C THR A 160 4.12 -12.85 8.73
N GLY A 161 3.95 -11.53 8.62
CA GLY A 161 4.47 -10.74 7.50
C GLY A 161 3.84 -11.02 6.13
N VAL A 162 2.56 -11.44 6.07
CA VAL A 162 1.88 -11.71 4.79
C VAL A 162 1.76 -10.43 3.96
N ASP A 163 2.40 -10.39 2.79
CA ASP A 163 2.29 -9.28 1.84
C ASP A 163 1.18 -9.52 0.80
N MET A 164 -0.05 -9.20 1.18
CA MET A 164 -1.21 -9.35 0.30
C MET A 164 -1.19 -8.38 -0.89
N ASN A 165 -0.50 -7.24 -0.79
CA ASN A 165 -0.39 -6.32 -1.93
C ASN A 165 0.43 -6.94 -3.07
N ARG A 166 1.57 -7.55 -2.75
CA ARG A 166 2.42 -8.28 -3.72
C ARG A 166 1.67 -9.49 -4.30
N MET A 167 0.98 -10.25 -3.43
CA MET A 167 0.14 -11.40 -3.87
C MET A 167 -0.99 -10.98 -4.80
N LYS A 168 -1.68 -9.86 -4.53
CA LYS A 168 -2.72 -9.33 -5.42
C LYS A 168 -2.15 -8.91 -6.78
N THR A 169 -0.99 -8.25 -6.80
CA THR A 169 -0.33 -7.84 -8.04
C THR A 169 0.01 -9.05 -8.91
N GLU A 170 0.59 -10.10 -8.31
CA GLU A 170 0.90 -11.35 -9.01
C GLU A 170 -0.37 -12.08 -9.49
N PHE A 171 -1.40 -12.15 -8.64
CA PHE A 171 -2.70 -12.69 -9.04
C PHE A 171 -3.26 -11.97 -10.27
N LEU A 172 -3.29 -10.63 -10.25
CA LEU A 172 -3.81 -9.84 -11.36
C LEU A 172 -2.97 -10.03 -12.65
N TYR A 173 -1.67 -10.26 -12.53
CA TYR A 173 -0.81 -10.57 -13.68
C TYR A 173 -1.27 -11.84 -14.41
N HIS A 174 -1.55 -12.91 -13.67
CA HIS A 174 -2.06 -14.16 -14.24
C HIS A 174 -3.50 -14.03 -14.72
N TYR A 175 -4.35 -13.41 -13.91
CA TYR A 175 -5.76 -13.19 -14.27
C TYR A 175 -5.92 -12.42 -15.58
N ASN A 176 -5.18 -11.33 -15.75
CA ASN A 176 -5.27 -10.48 -16.93
C ASN A 176 -4.66 -11.12 -18.18
N ARG A 177 -3.70 -12.01 -18.05
CA ARG A 177 -3.15 -12.77 -19.19
C ARG A 177 -4.18 -13.73 -19.77
N GLU A 178 -5.03 -14.28 -18.94
CA GLU A 178 -6.10 -15.20 -19.35
C GLU A 178 -7.37 -14.45 -19.78
N ASN A 179 -7.81 -13.45 -18.99
CA ASN A 179 -9.10 -12.80 -19.16
C ASN A 179 -9.03 -11.43 -19.88
N GLY A 180 -7.82 -10.89 -20.08
CA GLY A 180 -7.63 -9.54 -20.66
C GLY A 180 -7.92 -8.41 -19.68
N LEU A 181 -7.75 -7.16 -20.15
CA LEU A 181 -8.11 -5.94 -19.42
C LEU A 181 -9.26 -5.23 -20.08
N SER A 182 -10.17 -4.70 -19.26
CA SER A 182 -11.21 -3.79 -19.71
C SER A 182 -10.63 -2.45 -20.22
N LEU A 183 -11.39 -1.71 -21.01
CA LEU A 183 -10.98 -0.38 -21.49
C LEU A 183 -10.68 0.57 -20.31
N ARG A 184 -11.51 0.54 -19.26
CA ARG A 184 -11.31 1.31 -18.03
C ARG A 184 -9.98 1.00 -17.37
N GLU A 185 -9.66 -0.26 -17.16
CA GLU A 185 -8.39 -0.68 -16.56
C GLU A 185 -7.19 -0.24 -17.39
N ARG A 186 -7.29 -0.32 -18.72
CA ARG A 186 -6.26 0.21 -19.63
C ARG A 186 -6.09 1.71 -19.48
N LEU A 187 -7.18 2.47 -19.40
CA LEU A 187 -7.12 3.93 -19.21
C LEU A 187 -6.38 4.28 -17.92
N PHE A 188 -6.69 3.64 -16.80
CA PHE A 188 -6.01 3.91 -15.54
C PHE A 188 -4.55 3.43 -15.54
N ALA A 189 -4.29 2.23 -16.06
CA ALA A 189 -2.93 1.67 -16.07
C ALA A 189 -1.97 2.52 -16.90
N TYR A 190 -2.38 2.93 -18.09
CA TYR A 190 -1.54 3.67 -19.04
C TYR A 190 -1.60 5.19 -18.85
N MET A 191 -2.30 5.69 -17.83
CA MET A 191 -2.42 7.12 -17.53
C MET A 191 -1.09 7.87 -17.59
N PRO A 192 0.01 7.42 -17.00
CA PRO A 192 1.28 8.17 -17.05
C PRO A 192 1.83 8.38 -18.47
N ARG A 193 1.48 7.50 -19.41
CA ARG A 193 1.98 7.58 -20.79
C ARG A 193 1.21 8.58 -21.64
N TYR A 194 -0.09 8.70 -21.45
CA TYR A 194 -0.89 9.66 -22.20
C TYR A 194 -1.12 10.99 -21.45
N ALA A 195 -0.73 11.07 -20.18
CA ALA A 195 -0.88 12.28 -19.35
C ALA A 195 -0.33 13.56 -20.01
N PRO A 196 0.85 13.56 -20.68
CA PRO A 196 1.33 14.77 -21.35
C PRO A 196 0.38 15.29 -22.44
N LEU A 197 -0.30 14.38 -23.15
CA LEU A 197 -1.29 14.73 -24.17
C LEU A 197 -2.61 15.16 -23.54
N ALA A 198 -3.07 14.41 -22.52
CA ALA A 198 -4.31 14.71 -21.83
C ALA A 198 -4.27 16.09 -21.14
N ALA A 199 -3.15 16.45 -20.51
CA ALA A 199 -2.95 17.77 -19.92
C ALA A 199 -2.99 18.90 -20.97
N LYS A 200 -2.37 18.70 -22.14
CA LYS A 200 -2.47 19.68 -23.24
C LYS A 200 -3.91 19.86 -23.74
N LEU A 201 -4.72 18.82 -23.66
CA LEU A 201 -6.13 18.81 -24.02
C LEU A 201 -7.04 18.96 -22.78
N GLY A 202 -6.52 19.49 -21.67
CA GLY A 202 -7.17 19.52 -20.38
C GLY A 202 -8.60 20.07 -20.41
N GLY A 203 -8.86 21.14 -21.19
CA GLY A 203 -10.19 21.68 -21.37
C GLY A 203 -11.22 20.67 -21.92
N LEU A 204 -10.80 19.76 -22.80
CA LEU A 204 -11.64 18.67 -23.33
C LEU A 204 -11.68 17.48 -22.38
N ALA A 205 -10.55 17.13 -21.77
CA ALA A 205 -10.44 15.99 -20.89
C ALA A 205 -11.25 16.16 -19.58
N ASN A 206 -11.43 17.42 -19.14
CA ASN A 206 -12.20 17.77 -17.95
C ASN A 206 -13.73 17.97 -18.23
N LEU A 207 -14.18 17.92 -19.47
CA LEU A 207 -15.60 18.13 -19.83
C LEU A 207 -16.56 17.14 -19.17
N ARG A 208 -16.09 15.95 -18.83
CA ARG A 208 -16.90 14.93 -18.17
C ARG A 208 -17.65 15.45 -16.94
N ASP A 209 -16.98 16.24 -16.13
CA ASP A 209 -17.52 16.71 -14.86
C ASP A 209 -18.15 18.12 -14.94
N VAL A 210 -17.98 18.80 -16.08
CA VAL A 210 -18.54 20.14 -16.36
C VAL A 210 -19.84 20.07 -17.16
N VAL A 211 -19.93 19.14 -18.14
CA VAL A 211 -21.09 19.05 -19.02
C VAL A 211 -22.13 18.09 -18.43
N PRO A 212 -23.35 18.58 -18.17
CA PRO A 212 -24.42 17.74 -17.61
C PRO A 212 -24.68 16.47 -18.45
N GLY A 213 -24.75 15.32 -17.78
CA GLY A 213 -25.03 14.04 -18.43
C GLY A 213 -23.78 13.26 -18.90
N LEU A 214 -22.61 13.89 -19.08
CA LEU A 214 -21.41 13.18 -19.50
C LEU A 214 -20.85 12.25 -18.40
N SER A 215 -20.99 12.61 -17.14
CA SER A 215 -20.58 11.74 -16.03
C SER A 215 -21.41 10.46 -15.99
N GLN A 216 -22.75 10.57 -16.16
CA GLN A 216 -23.66 9.42 -16.24
C GLN A 216 -23.37 8.56 -17.47
N LEU A 217 -23.09 9.18 -18.61
CA LEU A 217 -22.69 8.45 -19.82
C LEU A 217 -21.37 7.70 -19.61
N SER A 218 -20.39 8.32 -18.98
CA SER A 218 -19.11 7.68 -18.65
C SER A 218 -19.26 6.52 -17.66
N GLU A 219 -20.21 6.63 -16.72
CA GLU A 219 -20.54 5.53 -15.81
C GLU A 219 -21.12 4.35 -16.59
N LYS A 220 -22.08 4.59 -17.47
CA LYS A 220 -22.71 3.54 -18.29
C LYS A 220 -21.74 2.85 -19.24
N LEU A 221 -20.83 3.59 -19.86
CA LEU A 221 -19.90 3.07 -20.88
C LEU A 221 -18.60 2.51 -20.29
N LEU A 222 -18.08 3.13 -19.25
CA LEU A 222 -16.75 2.83 -18.68
C LEU A 222 -16.83 2.36 -17.23
N GLY A 223 -17.99 2.42 -16.56
CA GLY A 223 -18.13 2.11 -15.14
C GLY A 223 -17.40 3.10 -14.22
N LEU A 224 -17.20 4.35 -14.67
CA LEU A 224 -16.65 5.43 -13.87
C LEU A 224 -17.77 6.13 -13.12
N THR A 225 -17.78 6.09 -11.80
CA THR A 225 -18.90 6.60 -10.99
C THR A 225 -19.23 8.05 -11.33
N SER A 226 -20.52 8.34 -11.52
CA SER A 226 -21.01 9.71 -11.71
C SER A 226 -21.19 10.49 -10.39
N LYS A 227 -21.04 9.78 -9.25
CA LYS A 227 -21.16 10.35 -7.91
C LYS A 227 -19.92 11.12 -7.46
N ARG A 228 -18.86 11.09 -8.25
CA ARG A 228 -17.55 11.69 -7.91
C ARG A 228 -16.91 12.30 -9.15
N GLU A 229 -16.34 13.50 -8.99
CA GLU A 229 -15.51 14.10 -10.01
C GLU A 229 -14.18 13.35 -10.16
N LEU A 230 -13.67 13.25 -11.39
CA LEU A 230 -12.32 12.73 -11.65
C LEU A 230 -11.28 13.80 -11.33
N PRO A 231 -10.01 13.40 -11.08
CA PRO A 231 -8.92 14.36 -10.97
C PRO A 231 -8.85 15.24 -12.21
N GLN A 232 -8.85 16.56 -12.00
CA GLN A 232 -8.82 17.54 -13.10
C GLN A 232 -7.41 17.60 -13.69
N TRP A 233 -7.30 17.52 -15.00
CA TRP A 233 -6.05 17.76 -15.71
C TRP A 233 -5.70 19.23 -15.62
N ASP A 234 -4.53 19.54 -15.06
CA ASP A 234 -4.05 20.91 -15.00
C ASP A 234 -3.51 21.35 -16.38
N SER A 235 -3.89 22.54 -16.82
CA SER A 235 -3.43 23.13 -18.08
C SER A 235 -1.97 23.61 -18.04
N GLN A 236 -1.41 23.74 -16.83
CA GLN A 236 -0.03 24.15 -16.57
C GLN A 236 0.71 23.09 -15.74
N PRO A 237 0.94 21.88 -16.28
CA PRO A 237 1.64 20.84 -15.57
C PRO A 237 3.04 21.30 -15.15
N PHE A 238 3.56 20.71 -14.07
CA PHE A 238 4.91 21.02 -13.59
C PHE A 238 5.98 20.67 -14.62
N CYS A 239 6.92 21.61 -14.86
CA CYS A 239 8.01 21.47 -15.82
C CYS A 239 9.38 21.52 -15.12
N PRO A 240 10.39 20.72 -15.56
CA PRO A 240 11.75 20.75 -14.98
C PRO A 240 12.43 22.11 -15.09
N GLU A 241 12.06 22.90 -16.09
CA GLU A 241 12.59 24.25 -16.34
C GLU A 241 12.18 25.25 -15.24
N GLU A 242 11.21 24.92 -14.41
CA GLU A 242 10.82 25.72 -13.25
C GLU A 242 11.88 25.70 -12.13
N THR A 243 12.85 24.75 -12.18
CA THR A 243 13.94 24.72 -11.20
C THR A 243 14.90 25.89 -11.40
N SER A 244 15.20 26.60 -10.31
CA SER A 244 16.14 27.71 -10.35
C SER A 244 17.58 27.20 -10.50
N GLN A 245 18.27 27.62 -11.56
CA GLN A 245 19.70 27.34 -11.72
C GLN A 245 20.61 28.25 -10.85
N LYS A 246 20.00 29.15 -10.05
CA LYS A 246 20.74 30.15 -9.27
C LYS A 246 21.27 29.63 -7.93
N THR A 247 20.74 28.51 -7.44
CA THR A 247 21.16 27.95 -6.15
C THR A 247 22.43 27.10 -6.32
N THR A 248 23.49 27.46 -5.59
CA THR A 248 24.81 26.80 -5.63
C THR A 248 25.03 25.77 -4.53
N GLY A 249 23.99 25.42 -3.78
CA GLY A 249 24.02 24.49 -2.65
C GLY A 249 24.14 23.00 -3.03
N PRO A 250 24.11 22.11 -2.04
CA PRO A 250 24.12 20.68 -2.27
C PRO A 250 22.97 20.22 -3.19
N GLU A 251 23.28 19.28 -4.06
CA GLU A 251 22.30 18.76 -5.01
C GLU A 251 21.27 17.87 -4.34
N VAL A 252 20.03 17.95 -4.79
CA VAL A 252 18.90 17.06 -4.45
C VAL A 252 18.11 16.76 -5.72
N VAL A 253 17.82 15.49 -5.96
CA VAL A 253 16.93 15.09 -7.04
C VAL A 253 15.49 15.12 -6.55
N LEU A 254 14.62 15.90 -7.20
CA LEU A 254 13.18 15.88 -6.99
C LEU A 254 12.54 14.95 -8.03
N PHE A 255 12.02 13.81 -7.57
CA PHE A 255 11.23 12.92 -8.40
C PHE A 255 9.82 13.51 -8.61
N ALA A 256 9.60 14.10 -9.77
CA ALA A 256 8.31 14.65 -10.16
C ALA A 256 7.39 13.52 -10.64
N ASP A 257 6.55 13.01 -9.73
CA ASP A 257 5.61 11.94 -10.04
C ASP A 257 4.46 12.41 -10.94
N SER A 258 3.82 11.46 -11.62
CA SER A 258 2.79 11.77 -12.62
C SER A 258 1.53 12.40 -12.02
N PHE A 259 1.17 12.08 -10.78
CA PHE A 259 -0.05 12.62 -10.15
C PHE A 259 0.12 14.11 -9.83
N ASN A 260 1.17 14.44 -9.09
CA ASN A 260 1.47 15.84 -8.79
C ASN A 260 1.87 16.63 -10.03
N THR A 261 2.49 16.01 -11.04
CA THR A 261 2.85 16.72 -12.28
C THR A 261 1.63 17.20 -13.05
N TYR A 262 0.59 16.36 -13.19
CA TYR A 262 -0.50 16.61 -14.14
C TYR A 262 -1.84 16.98 -13.50
N PHE A 263 -2.04 16.69 -12.21
CA PHE A 263 -3.28 16.99 -11.51
C PHE A 263 -3.11 18.06 -10.41
N GLU A 264 -1.97 18.08 -9.72
CA GLU A 264 -1.72 18.97 -8.58
C GLU A 264 -0.31 19.59 -8.67
N PRO A 265 0.04 20.30 -9.78
CA PRO A 265 1.41 20.81 -10.00
C PRO A 265 1.88 21.79 -8.92
N GLN A 266 0.96 22.42 -8.22
CA GLN A 266 1.29 23.33 -7.12
C GLN A 266 2.02 22.60 -5.98
N VAL A 267 1.72 21.32 -5.72
CA VAL A 267 2.41 20.51 -4.70
C VAL A 267 3.91 20.36 -5.03
N LEU A 268 4.25 20.12 -6.31
CA LEU A 268 5.65 20.08 -6.75
C LEU A 268 6.33 21.45 -6.67
N ARG A 269 5.61 22.52 -7.03
CA ARG A 269 6.12 23.91 -6.91
C ARG A 269 6.39 24.29 -5.46
N ASP A 270 5.51 23.89 -4.54
CA ASP A 270 5.69 24.13 -3.11
C ASP A 270 6.89 23.34 -2.56
N GLY A 271 7.04 22.05 -2.96
CA GLY A 271 8.20 21.23 -2.60
C GLY A 271 9.51 21.82 -3.15
N LEU A 272 9.51 22.29 -4.39
CA LEU A 272 10.63 22.98 -5.02
C LEU A 272 11.02 24.23 -4.23
N ALA A 273 10.05 25.08 -3.92
CA ALA A 273 10.29 26.33 -3.17
C ALA A 273 10.84 26.06 -1.76
N VAL A 274 10.38 25.00 -1.08
CA VAL A 274 10.91 24.60 0.24
C VAL A 274 12.37 24.13 0.11
N LEU A 275 12.70 23.34 -0.91
CA LEU A 275 14.08 22.89 -1.16
C LEU A 275 15.01 24.06 -1.49
N GLU A 276 14.57 24.99 -2.33
CA GLU A 276 15.35 26.16 -2.68
C GLU A 276 15.56 27.10 -1.48
N ALA A 277 14.53 27.31 -0.66
CA ALA A 277 14.63 28.04 0.62
C ALA A 277 15.59 27.35 1.59
N ALA A 278 15.70 26.03 1.53
CA ALA A 278 16.70 25.24 2.27
C ALA A 278 18.12 25.32 1.66
N GLY A 279 18.31 26.13 0.63
CA GLY A 279 19.61 26.29 -0.05
C GLY A 279 20.02 25.10 -0.88
N ARG A 280 19.08 24.27 -1.36
CA ARG A 280 19.36 23.06 -2.19
C ARG A 280 19.30 23.41 -3.67
N ARG A 281 20.27 22.86 -4.43
CA ARG A 281 20.20 22.84 -5.90
C ARG A 281 19.32 21.68 -6.34
N VAL A 282 18.14 21.99 -6.85
CA VAL A 282 17.15 20.95 -7.21
C VAL A 282 17.36 20.51 -8.66
N ILE A 283 17.37 19.21 -8.87
CA ILE A 283 17.47 18.57 -10.18
C ILE A 283 16.18 17.74 -10.39
N VAL A 284 15.49 17.95 -11.49
CA VAL A 284 14.34 17.14 -11.89
C VAL A 284 14.75 16.30 -13.12
N PRO A 285 15.05 15.02 -12.94
CA PRO A 285 15.48 14.16 -14.03
C PRO A 285 14.32 13.80 -14.95
N GLU A 286 14.63 13.70 -16.24
CA GLU A 286 13.72 13.19 -17.26
C GLU A 286 14.16 11.80 -17.74
N ALA A 287 13.22 11.06 -18.33
CA ALA A 287 13.52 9.75 -18.87
C ALA A 287 14.47 9.89 -20.07
N LYS A 288 15.65 9.26 -19.99
CA LYS A 288 16.57 9.18 -21.12
C LYS A 288 15.85 8.52 -22.32
N ASN A 289 15.93 9.15 -23.49
CA ASN A 289 15.34 8.65 -24.74
C ASN A 289 13.79 8.53 -24.77
N ALA A 290 13.10 9.02 -23.76
CA ALA A 290 11.64 9.09 -23.73
C ALA A 290 11.20 10.55 -23.61
N ARG A 291 10.32 11.03 -24.50
CA ARG A 291 9.74 12.40 -24.44
C ARG A 291 8.64 12.50 -23.36
N ARG A 292 8.89 11.94 -22.17
CA ARG A 292 7.93 11.91 -21.07
C ARG A 292 8.66 11.91 -19.73
N LYS A 293 7.92 12.27 -18.67
CA LYS A 293 8.42 12.22 -17.30
C LYS A 293 8.67 10.79 -16.84
N LEU A 294 9.56 10.64 -15.85
CA LEU A 294 9.76 9.37 -15.16
C LEU A 294 8.47 8.96 -14.42
N CYS A 295 8.21 7.66 -14.39
CA CYS A 295 7.07 7.08 -13.68
C CYS A 295 7.54 5.95 -12.76
N CYS A 296 6.98 5.88 -11.55
CA CYS A 296 7.28 4.80 -10.61
C CYS A 296 6.70 3.43 -11.01
N GLY A 297 5.81 3.37 -12.00
CA GLY A 297 5.16 2.13 -12.44
C GLY A 297 3.96 1.70 -11.59
N ARG A 298 3.55 2.49 -10.58
CA ARG A 298 2.47 2.13 -9.64
C ARG A 298 1.15 1.80 -10.31
N THR A 299 0.75 2.54 -11.34
CA THR A 299 -0.50 2.31 -12.06
C THR A 299 -0.51 0.96 -12.77
N PHE A 300 0.61 0.57 -13.36
CA PHE A 300 0.78 -0.74 -13.98
C PHE A 300 0.74 -1.87 -12.96
N LEU A 301 1.44 -1.74 -11.82
CA LEU A 301 1.43 -2.72 -10.74
C LEU A 301 0.03 -2.92 -10.16
N SER A 302 -0.69 -1.83 -9.91
CA SER A 302 -2.07 -1.89 -9.38
C SER A 302 -3.03 -2.61 -10.32
N SER A 303 -2.73 -2.64 -11.61
CA SER A 303 -3.50 -3.32 -12.65
C SER A 303 -2.89 -4.68 -13.06
N GLY A 304 -1.88 -5.20 -12.35
CA GLY A 304 -1.23 -6.48 -12.67
C GLY A 304 -0.42 -6.49 -13.97
N LEU A 305 -0.05 -5.31 -14.51
CA LEU A 305 0.78 -5.20 -15.72
C LEU A 305 2.27 -5.17 -15.35
N ILE A 306 2.77 -6.29 -14.82
CA ILE A 306 4.14 -6.40 -14.29
C ILE A 306 5.19 -6.10 -15.37
N ASP A 307 5.00 -6.58 -16.60
CA ASP A 307 5.95 -6.35 -17.68
C ASP A 307 6.08 -4.86 -18.05
N GLU A 308 4.96 -4.11 -18.01
CA GLU A 308 4.98 -2.66 -18.20
C GLU A 308 5.62 -1.94 -17.00
N ALA A 309 5.35 -2.41 -15.78
CA ALA A 309 6.01 -1.89 -14.58
C ALA A 309 7.53 -2.09 -14.62
N LYS A 310 8.01 -3.24 -15.13
CA LYS A 310 9.45 -3.51 -15.34
C LYS A 310 10.08 -2.53 -16.32
N ARG A 311 9.37 -2.17 -17.39
CA ARG A 311 9.85 -1.16 -18.33
C ARG A 311 10.02 0.22 -17.68
N GLU A 312 9.05 0.65 -16.86
CA GLU A 312 9.18 1.90 -16.10
C GLU A 312 10.32 1.83 -15.08
N ALA A 313 10.44 0.70 -14.38
CA ALA A 313 11.51 0.45 -13.41
C ALA A 313 12.92 0.51 -14.06
N THR A 314 13.07 -0.02 -15.26
CA THR A 314 14.32 0.07 -16.03
C THR A 314 14.68 1.51 -16.37
N LEU A 315 13.69 2.29 -16.87
CA LEU A 315 13.91 3.73 -17.16
C LEU A 315 14.27 4.53 -15.91
N LEU A 316 13.65 4.21 -14.74
CA LEU A 316 14.03 4.81 -13.47
C LEU A 316 15.48 4.52 -13.12
N LEU A 317 15.90 3.25 -13.19
CA LEU A 317 17.27 2.84 -12.89
C LEU A 317 18.27 3.56 -13.80
N GLU A 318 18.04 3.54 -15.11
CA GLU A 318 18.92 4.19 -16.07
C GLU A 318 19.07 5.71 -15.82
N SER A 319 17.98 6.36 -15.41
CA SER A 319 17.95 7.81 -15.22
C SER A 319 18.46 8.24 -13.83
N LEU A 320 18.26 7.43 -12.78
CA LEU A 320 18.56 7.80 -11.40
C LEU A 320 19.89 7.21 -10.88
N THR A 321 20.39 6.10 -11.43
CA THR A 321 21.67 5.51 -11.01
C THR A 321 22.83 6.50 -10.96
N PRO A 322 23.04 7.41 -11.94
CA PRO A 322 24.13 8.37 -11.89
C PRO A 322 24.10 9.30 -10.67
N TYR A 323 22.92 9.57 -10.13
CA TYR A 323 22.75 10.38 -8.92
C TYR A 323 23.02 9.54 -7.67
N VAL A 324 22.55 8.29 -7.65
CA VAL A 324 22.82 7.33 -6.56
C VAL A 324 24.34 7.11 -6.39
N GLU A 325 25.06 6.93 -7.50
CA GLU A 325 26.53 6.74 -7.50
C GLU A 325 27.29 7.94 -6.94
N ARG A 326 26.76 9.15 -7.13
CA ARG A 326 27.32 10.39 -6.55
C ARG A 326 26.82 10.66 -5.12
N GLY A 327 25.98 9.81 -4.55
CA GLY A 327 25.40 10.01 -3.22
C GLY A 327 24.40 11.18 -3.13
N VAL A 328 23.79 11.59 -4.28
CA VAL A 328 22.82 12.67 -4.32
C VAL A 328 21.47 12.14 -3.80
N PRO A 329 20.87 12.76 -2.77
CA PRO A 329 19.57 12.35 -2.26
C PRO A 329 18.48 12.44 -3.33
N ILE A 330 17.58 11.46 -3.36
CA ILE A 330 16.43 11.44 -4.26
C ILE A 330 15.17 11.53 -3.40
N VAL A 331 14.37 12.57 -3.61
CA VAL A 331 13.17 12.85 -2.83
C VAL A 331 11.92 12.86 -3.71
N GLY A 332 10.81 12.40 -3.15
CA GLY A 332 9.49 12.45 -3.81
C GLY A 332 8.41 12.92 -2.84
N LEU A 333 7.26 13.31 -3.38
CA LEU A 333 6.15 13.91 -2.62
C LEU A 333 4.96 12.97 -2.48
N GLU A 334 4.73 12.10 -3.46
CA GLU A 334 3.62 11.15 -3.45
C GLU A 334 4.05 9.84 -2.78
N PRO A 335 3.51 9.50 -1.59
CA PRO A 335 3.95 8.32 -0.86
C PRO A 335 3.75 7.02 -1.64
N SER A 336 2.69 6.93 -2.45
CA SER A 336 2.45 5.73 -3.27
C SER A 336 3.54 5.52 -4.31
N CYS A 337 4.15 6.58 -4.83
CA CYS A 337 5.25 6.51 -5.79
C CYS A 337 6.59 6.23 -5.11
N VAL A 338 6.90 6.95 -4.03
CA VAL A 338 8.15 6.75 -3.27
C VAL A 338 8.25 5.32 -2.76
N PHE A 339 7.20 4.81 -2.13
CA PHE A 339 7.19 3.44 -1.60
C PHE A 339 7.06 2.35 -2.68
N THR A 340 6.65 2.69 -3.91
CA THR A 340 6.80 1.78 -5.05
C THR A 340 8.28 1.61 -5.42
N ILE A 341 9.05 2.69 -5.42
CA ILE A 341 10.50 2.62 -5.71
C ILE A 341 11.23 1.91 -4.56
N LYS A 342 10.86 2.17 -3.30
CA LYS A 342 11.52 1.54 -2.14
C LYS A 342 11.22 0.05 -1.99
N ASP A 343 10.02 -0.40 -2.32
CA ASP A 343 9.53 -1.74 -1.97
C ASP A 343 9.33 -2.66 -3.18
N GLU A 344 8.70 -2.16 -4.25
CA GLU A 344 8.41 -2.98 -5.42
C GLU A 344 9.55 -3.01 -6.46
N LEU A 345 10.33 -1.94 -6.59
CA LEU A 345 11.42 -1.90 -7.57
C LEU A 345 12.43 -3.05 -7.40
N PRO A 346 12.92 -3.38 -6.16
CA PRO A 346 13.87 -4.48 -5.97
C PRO A 346 13.33 -5.87 -6.32
N VAL A 347 12.00 -6.06 -6.31
CA VAL A 347 11.36 -7.33 -6.68
C VAL A 347 10.91 -7.37 -8.14
N LEU A 348 10.88 -6.23 -8.81
CA LEU A 348 10.67 -6.10 -10.26
C LEU A 348 11.98 -6.32 -11.03
N ILE A 349 13.04 -5.70 -10.58
CA ILE A 349 14.38 -5.74 -11.21
C ILE A 349 15.37 -6.22 -10.14
N LEU A 350 15.80 -7.46 -10.29
CA LEU A 350 16.76 -8.04 -9.35
C LEU A 350 18.17 -7.46 -9.54
N GLY A 351 18.89 -7.33 -8.45
CA GLY A 351 20.29 -6.92 -8.44
C GLY A 351 20.60 -5.73 -7.55
N GLU A 352 21.87 -5.47 -7.38
CA GLU A 352 22.38 -4.41 -6.49
C GLU A 352 21.93 -2.99 -6.90
N PRO A 353 21.88 -2.61 -8.19
CA PRO A 353 21.45 -1.26 -8.58
C PRO A 353 20.04 -0.89 -8.11
N SER A 354 19.10 -1.82 -8.18
CA SER A 354 17.71 -1.59 -7.75
C SER A 354 17.60 -1.44 -6.23
N LYS A 355 18.37 -2.23 -5.47
CA LYS A 355 18.44 -2.13 -3.99
C LYS A 355 19.05 -0.79 -3.57
N ARG A 356 20.17 -0.40 -4.17
CA ARG A 356 20.81 0.89 -3.88
C ARG A 356 19.88 2.07 -4.19
N LEU A 357 19.15 2.03 -5.32
CA LEU A 357 18.17 3.08 -5.63
C LEU A 357 17.05 3.12 -4.59
N ALA A 358 16.51 1.95 -4.18
CA ALA A 358 15.47 1.87 -3.16
C ALA A 358 15.89 2.44 -1.80
N GLU A 359 17.16 2.30 -1.43
CA GLU A 359 17.75 2.87 -0.21
C GLU A 359 17.93 4.40 -0.31
N HIS A 360 18.23 4.93 -1.49
CA HIS A 360 18.49 6.36 -1.70
C HIS A 360 17.21 7.21 -1.89
N VAL A 361 16.10 6.60 -2.23
CA VAL A 361 14.83 7.31 -2.40
C VAL A 361 14.11 7.44 -1.06
N GLN A 362 13.57 8.64 -0.77
CA GLN A 362 12.84 8.92 0.46
C GLN A 362 11.76 10.00 0.23
N LEU A 363 10.83 10.12 1.15
CA LEU A 363 9.90 11.26 1.14
C LEU A 363 10.67 12.56 1.41
N LEU A 364 10.20 13.65 0.82
CA LEU A 364 10.82 14.96 1.06
C LEU A 364 10.79 15.35 2.55
N GLU A 365 9.73 14.97 3.26
CA GLU A 365 9.60 15.19 4.70
C GLU A 365 10.66 14.42 5.50
N GLU A 366 10.96 13.17 5.11
CA GLU A 366 12.03 12.38 5.75
C GLU A 366 13.40 13.03 5.54
N TYR A 367 13.67 13.47 4.31
CA TYR A 367 14.89 14.18 3.97
C TYR A 367 15.08 15.45 4.79
N LEU A 368 14.06 16.31 4.83
CA LEU A 368 14.14 17.60 5.54
C LEU A 368 14.35 17.41 7.05
N VAL A 369 13.68 16.43 7.66
CA VAL A 369 13.88 16.09 9.08
C VAL A 369 15.29 15.57 9.33
N THR A 370 15.82 14.72 8.45
CA THR A 370 17.19 14.19 8.56
C THR A 370 18.22 15.32 8.47
N GLU A 371 18.08 16.21 7.52
CA GLU A 371 18.97 17.36 7.33
C GLU A 371 18.89 18.36 8.51
N LYS A 372 17.68 18.57 9.06
CA LYS A 372 17.48 19.40 10.25
C LYS A 372 18.18 18.80 11.46
N ASN A 373 18.01 17.52 11.72
CA ASN A 373 18.64 16.83 12.86
C ASN A 373 20.19 16.83 12.76
N ALA A 374 20.70 16.84 11.54
CA ALA A 374 22.14 16.92 11.27
C ALA A 374 22.69 18.38 11.28
N GLY A 375 21.85 19.36 11.55
CA GLY A 375 22.25 20.78 11.55
C GLY A 375 22.58 21.36 10.17
N ARG A 376 22.15 20.67 9.09
CA ARG A 376 22.43 21.08 7.70
C ARG A 376 21.23 21.77 7.02
N LEU A 377 20.15 21.98 7.74
CA LEU A 377 18.94 22.64 7.25
C LEU A 377 18.71 23.97 7.97
N ASN A 378 18.64 25.05 7.22
CA ASN A 378 18.34 26.40 7.74
C ASN A 378 17.09 26.96 7.08
N LEU A 379 15.93 26.39 7.42
CA LEU A 379 14.65 26.96 7.04
C LEU A 379 14.23 28.02 8.06
N LYS A 380 13.90 29.20 7.58
CA LYS A 380 13.35 30.31 8.41
C LYS A 380 11.84 30.31 8.23
N PHE A 381 11.12 30.30 9.33
CA PHE A 381 9.66 30.37 9.34
C PHE A 381 9.19 31.66 9.97
N ARG A 382 8.07 32.19 9.49
CA ARG A 382 7.31 33.26 10.18
C ARG A 382 6.71 32.62 11.43
N THR A 383 6.56 33.41 12.48
CA THR A 383 5.76 32.98 13.63
C THR A 383 4.29 32.98 13.21
N THR A 384 3.68 31.80 13.13
CA THR A 384 2.25 31.68 12.87
C THR A 384 1.47 31.96 14.16
N ARG A 385 0.22 32.43 14.04
CA ARG A 385 -0.73 32.38 15.15
C ARG A 385 -1.00 30.92 15.41
N HIS A 386 -1.22 30.54 16.67
CA HIS A 386 -1.45 29.14 17.08
C HIS A 386 -2.42 28.41 16.13
N GLU A 387 -1.89 27.59 15.24
CA GLU A 387 -2.62 26.92 14.17
C GLU A 387 -2.59 25.42 14.42
N LYS A 388 -3.75 24.76 14.33
CA LYS A 388 -3.84 23.32 14.45
C LYS A 388 -4.00 22.68 13.08
N VAL A 389 -3.14 21.71 12.79
CA VAL A 389 -3.15 20.90 11.57
C VAL A 389 -3.61 19.48 11.89
N LEU A 390 -4.72 19.05 11.30
CA LEU A 390 -5.19 17.67 11.34
C LEU A 390 -4.55 16.90 10.19
N LEU A 391 -3.63 16.01 10.50
CA LEU A 391 -2.86 15.24 9.54
C LEU A 391 -3.47 13.85 9.31
N HIS A 392 -3.87 13.55 8.09
CA HIS A 392 -4.11 12.18 7.66
C HIS A 392 -2.84 11.56 7.07
N GLY A 393 -2.20 10.64 7.80
CA GLY A 393 -1.07 9.88 7.30
C GLY A 393 -1.50 8.93 6.18
N HIS A 394 -0.79 8.92 5.06
CA HIS A 394 -1.05 7.99 3.95
C HIS A 394 -0.83 6.54 4.40
N CYS A 395 -1.62 5.59 3.87
CA CYS A 395 -1.53 4.18 4.28
C CYS A 395 -0.14 3.58 4.05
N HIS A 396 0.57 3.96 2.97
CA HIS A 396 1.95 3.52 2.75
C HIS A 396 2.91 4.17 3.76
N GLN A 397 2.75 5.45 4.11
CA GLN A 397 3.56 6.04 5.19
C GLN A 397 3.37 5.27 6.50
N LYS A 398 2.14 4.89 6.85
CA LYS A 398 1.84 4.08 8.03
C LYS A 398 2.47 2.69 7.96
N ALA A 399 2.47 2.06 6.77
CA ALA A 399 3.07 0.74 6.56
C ALA A 399 4.60 0.74 6.67
N PHE A 400 5.24 1.89 6.45
CA PHE A 400 6.71 2.05 6.46
C PHE A 400 7.22 3.00 7.57
N ASP A 401 6.42 3.31 8.58
CA ASP A 401 6.78 4.16 9.73
C ASP A 401 7.21 5.59 9.36
N ALA A 402 6.73 6.13 8.25
CA ALA A 402 7.15 7.44 7.71
C ALA A 402 6.23 8.61 8.09
N VAL A 403 5.17 8.40 8.88
CA VAL A 403 4.24 9.48 9.28
C VAL A 403 4.90 10.46 10.24
N ASP A 404 5.72 9.95 11.15
CA ASP A 404 6.40 10.76 12.18
C ASP A 404 7.29 11.85 11.60
N SER A 405 7.89 11.62 10.44
CA SER A 405 8.71 12.62 9.76
C SER A 405 7.85 13.80 9.30
N THR A 406 6.65 13.55 8.80
CA THR A 406 5.70 14.60 8.42
C THR A 406 5.24 15.42 9.64
N VAL A 407 4.94 14.75 10.76
CA VAL A 407 4.57 15.41 12.03
C VAL A 407 5.71 16.31 12.51
N LYS A 408 6.92 15.78 12.67
CA LYS A 408 8.11 16.50 13.12
C LYS A 408 8.45 17.70 12.24
N LEU A 409 8.23 17.56 10.93
CA LEU A 409 8.49 18.64 9.99
C LEU A 409 7.48 19.78 10.17
N LEU A 410 6.20 19.48 10.26
CA LEU A 410 5.16 20.50 10.49
C LEU A 410 5.31 21.17 11.85
N GLU A 411 5.57 20.44 12.92
CA GLU A 411 5.82 20.97 14.27
C GLU A 411 7.11 21.80 14.36
N SER A 412 7.97 21.72 13.34
CA SER A 412 9.15 22.60 13.27
C SER A 412 8.82 24.05 12.95
N VAL A 413 7.60 24.32 12.49
CA VAL A 413 7.08 25.67 12.26
C VAL A 413 6.56 26.24 13.59
N PRO A 414 7.09 27.38 14.07
CA PRO A 414 6.63 27.97 15.32
C PRO A 414 5.13 28.31 15.30
N GLY A 415 4.38 27.77 16.24
CA GLY A 415 2.94 27.98 16.38
C GLY A 415 2.05 26.92 15.69
N ILE A 416 2.60 25.94 15.01
CA ILE A 416 1.83 24.81 14.47
C ILE A 416 1.78 23.66 15.50
N GLU A 417 0.57 23.19 15.80
CA GLU A 417 0.29 21.96 16.55
C GLU A 417 -0.27 20.92 15.58
N VAL A 418 0.26 19.69 15.60
CA VAL A 418 -0.19 18.61 14.71
C VAL A 418 -0.98 17.57 15.48
N GLU A 419 -2.19 17.28 15.03
CA GLU A 419 -2.97 16.12 15.47
C GLU A 419 -3.06 15.11 14.32
N THR A 420 -2.47 13.93 14.51
CA THR A 420 -2.62 12.82 13.54
C THR A 420 -4.01 12.19 13.68
N ILE A 421 -4.77 12.14 12.57
CA ILE A 421 -6.09 11.50 12.56
C ILE A 421 -5.90 9.98 12.66
N PRO A 422 -6.42 9.32 13.71
CA PRO A 422 -6.34 7.87 13.84
C PRO A 422 -7.30 7.23 12.84
N SER A 423 -6.78 6.84 11.69
CA SER A 423 -7.56 6.33 10.57
C SER A 423 -6.83 5.20 9.83
N SER A 424 -7.60 4.35 9.18
CA SER A 424 -7.13 3.33 8.25
C SER A 424 -6.72 3.93 6.89
N CYS A 425 -6.88 3.19 5.80
CA CYS A 425 -6.81 3.74 4.45
C CYS A 425 -7.96 4.73 4.21
N CYS A 426 -7.73 5.77 3.41
CA CYS A 426 -8.79 6.72 3.03
C CYS A 426 -9.89 6.08 2.14
N GLY A 427 -9.67 4.88 1.60
CA GLY A 427 -10.62 4.18 0.75
C GLY A 427 -10.55 4.52 -0.73
N MET A 428 -9.87 5.61 -1.15
CA MET A 428 -9.75 5.98 -2.56
C MET A 428 -8.88 5.01 -3.37
N ALA A 429 -7.68 4.71 -2.87
CA ALA A 429 -6.74 3.74 -3.43
C ALA A 429 -6.55 3.85 -4.97
N GLY A 430 -6.12 5.00 -5.44
CA GLY A 430 -5.95 5.29 -6.86
C GLY A 430 -7.27 5.25 -7.61
N SER A 431 -7.40 4.35 -8.60
CA SER A 431 -8.60 4.22 -9.43
C SER A 431 -9.78 3.56 -8.71
N PHE A 432 -9.58 2.86 -7.60
CA PHE A 432 -10.59 2.06 -6.92
C PHE A 432 -11.85 2.87 -6.56
N GLY A 433 -11.68 4.02 -5.93
CA GLY A 433 -12.79 4.87 -5.51
C GLY A 433 -13.50 5.60 -6.65
N TYR A 434 -12.99 5.54 -7.89
CA TYR A 434 -13.64 6.10 -9.08
C TYR A 434 -14.45 5.06 -9.87
N GLN A 435 -14.40 3.80 -9.49
CA GLN A 435 -15.18 2.74 -10.13
C GLN A 435 -16.57 2.69 -9.51
N ALA A 436 -17.60 2.62 -10.35
CA ALA A 436 -19.01 2.67 -9.91
C ALA A 436 -19.33 1.57 -8.89
N GLU A 437 -18.85 0.36 -9.12
CA GLU A 437 -19.06 -0.80 -8.25
C GLU A 437 -18.30 -0.73 -6.92
N HIS A 438 -17.31 0.17 -6.79
CA HIS A 438 -16.50 0.31 -5.57
C HIS A 438 -16.77 1.62 -4.80
N TYR A 439 -17.57 2.52 -5.37
CA TYR A 439 -17.77 3.85 -4.78
C TYR A 439 -18.29 3.78 -3.35
N GLU A 440 -19.34 2.98 -3.10
CA GLU A 440 -19.94 2.87 -1.77
C GLU A 440 -18.92 2.29 -0.76
N VAL A 441 -18.25 1.20 -1.11
CA VAL A 441 -17.21 0.60 -0.25
C VAL A 441 -16.06 1.58 0.02
N SER A 442 -15.68 2.38 -0.99
CA SER A 442 -14.66 3.43 -0.85
C SER A 442 -15.08 4.50 0.17
N MET A 443 -16.35 4.95 0.10
CA MET A 443 -16.89 5.92 1.05
C MET A 443 -17.03 5.33 2.45
N GLU A 444 -17.55 4.12 2.57
CA GLU A 444 -17.67 3.43 3.86
C GLU A 444 -16.30 3.23 4.56
N MET A 445 -15.24 2.93 3.78
CA MET A 445 -13.88 2.90 4.34
C MET A 445 -13.43 4.25 4.92
N ALA A 446 -13.76 5.36 4.25
CA ALA A 446 -13.44 6.69 4.74
C ALA A 446 -14.30 7.08 5.96
N GLU A 447 -15.54 6.63 5.99
CA GLU A 447 -16.48 6.88 7.10
C GLU A 447 -16.12 6.10 8.38
N LEU A 448 -15.25 5.08 8.32
CA LEU A 448 -14.85 4.35 9.54
C LEU A 448 -14.24 5.27 10.61
N SER A 449 -13.52 6.33 10.20
CA SER A 449 -12.89 7.27 11.14
C SER A 449 -12.47 8.59 10.50
N LEU A 450 -11.98 8.57 9.26
CA LEU A 450 -11.37 9.74 8.61
C LEU A 450 -12.37 10.88 8.41
N LEU A 451 -13.43 10.67 7.66
CA LEU A 451 -14.40 11.71 7.34
C LEU A 451 -15.15 12.24 8.57
N PRO A 452 -15.57 11.39 9.54
CA PRO A 452 -16.17 11.89 10.77
C PRO A 452 -15.25 12.85 11.53
N ARG A 453 -13.94 12.54 11.64
CA ARG A 453 -12.99 13.44 12.33
C ARG A 453 -12.77 14.75 11.56
N VAL A 454 -12.68 14.67 10.23
CA VAL A 454 -12.52 15.87 9.39
C VAL A 454 -13.74 16.79 9.49
N ARG A 455 -14.95 16.25 9.49
CA ARG A 455 -16.19 17.06 9.62
C ARG A 455 -16.32 17.71 10.99
N GLN A 456 -15.76 17.10 12.04
CA GLN A 456 -15.71 17.68 13.38
C GLN A 456 -14.65 18.78 13.52
N ALA A 457 -13.78 18.95 12.54
CA ALA A 457 -12.74 19.96 12.57
C ALA A 457 -13.33 21.37 12.58
N LYS A 458 -12.79 22.25 13.42
CA LYS A 458 -13.17 23.67 13.44
C LYS A 458 -12.78 24.34 12.11
N ALA A 459 -13.45 25.43 11.77
CA ALA A 459 -13.13 26.20 10.57
C ALA A 459 -11.68 26.74 10.55
N SER A 460 -11.10 26.97 11.74
CA SER A 460 -9.72 27.42 11.90
C SER A 460 -8.68 26.30 11.85
N GLU A 461 -9.08 25.04 11.87
CA GLU A 461 -8.16 23.91 11.80
C GLU A 461 -7.90 23.55 10.32
N GLN A 462 -6.62 23.45 9.97
CA GLN A 462 -6.19 23.04 8.63
C GLN A 462 -6.22 21.50 8.51
N ILE A 463 -6.56 21.01 7.33
CA ILE A 463 -6.53 19.57 7.03
C ILE A 463 -5.34 19.31 6.10
N ALA A 464 -4.50 18.34 6.45
CA ALA A 464 -3.34 17.99 5.63
C ALA A 464 -3.30 16.49 5.32
N ALA A 465 -2.87 16.15 4.08
CA ALA A 465 -2.61 14.76 3.67
C ALA A 465 -1.58 14.71 2.54
N CYS A 466 -0.61 13.78 2.62
CA CYS A 466 0.47 13.67 1.64
C CYS A 466 0.01 13.09 0.29
N GLY A 467 -0.90 12.12 0.28
CA GLY A 467 -1.30 11.43 -0.96
C GLY A 467 -2.41 12.15 -1.71
N THR A 468 -2.27 12.30 -3.02
CA THR A 468 -3.30 12.83 -3.94
C THR A 468 -4.65 12.13 -3.74
N SER A 469 -4.66 10.79 -3.71
CA SER A 469 -5.89 10.01 -3.44
C SER A 469 -6.54 10.35 -2.10
N CYS A 470 -5.75 10.64 -1.08
CA CYS A 470 -6.26 11.01 0.25
C CYS A 470 -6.92 12.39 0.23
N ARG A 471 -6.28 13.36 -0.44
CA ARG A 471 -6.83 14.71 -0.58
C ARG A 471 -8.18 14.69 -1.30
N HIS A 472 -8.24 14.05 -2.47
CA HIS A 472 -9.49 13.91 -3.22
C HIS A 472 -10.60 13.20 -2.44
N GLN A 473 -10.26 12.15 -1.66
CA GLN A 473 -11.27 11.47 -0.83
C GLN A 473 -11.83 12.37 0.27
N ILE A 474 -10.96 13.13 0.94
CA ILE A 474 -11.37 14.01 2.02
C ILE A 474 -12.19 15.19 1.46
N GLU A 475 -11.76 15.82 0.39
CA GLU A 475 -12.47 16.92 -0.25
C GLU A 475 -13.85 16.49 -0.71
N HIS A 476 -13.93 15.39 -1.46
CA HIS A 476 -15.20 14.86 -1.92
C HIS A 476 -16.14 14.48 -0.77
N GLY A 477 -15.63 13.79 0.25
CA GLY A 477 -16.47 13.24 1.33
C GLY A 477 -16.83 14.24 2.43
N SER A 478 -16.09 15.35 2.57
CA SER A 478 -16.31 16.33 3.65
C SER A 478 -16.61 17.75 3.17
N GLY A 479 -16.33 18.09 1.92
CA GLY A 479 -16.37 19.46 1.41
C GLY A 479 -15.29 20.39 1.98
N ARG A 480 -14.31 19.85 2.72
CA ARG A 480 -13.21 20.62 3.32
C ARG A 480 -12.00 20.61 2.39
N SER A 481 -11.40 21.75 2.18
CA SER A 481 -10.11 21.86 1.45
C SER A 481 -9.00 21.16 2.24
N VAL A 482 -8.13 20.46 1.50
CA VAL A 482 -7.02 19.67 2.05
C VAL A 482 -5.71 20.10 1.40
N GLN A 483 -4.70 20.36 2.21
CA GLN A 483 -3.39 20.75 1.71
C GLN A 483 -2.38 19.61 1.79
N HIS A 484 -1.37 19.65 0.91
CA HIS A 484 -0.17 18.85 1.12
C HIS A 484 0.63 19.46 2.30
N PRO A 485 1.28 18.67 3.17
CA PRO A 485 2.11 19.17 4.26
C PRO A 485 3.17 20.21 3.81
N LEU A 486 3.74 20.01 2.62
CA LEU A 486 4.71 20.97 2.05
C LEU A 486 4.08 22.30 1.64
N SER A 487 2.81 22.33 1.26
CA SER A 487 2.09 23.59 1.02
C SER A 487 1.90 24.37 2.32
N VAL A 488 1.59 23.67 3.42
CA VAL A 488 1.55 24.29 4.77
C VAL A 488 2.92 24.88 5.13
N LEU A 489 4.01 24.11 4.91
CA LEU A 489 5.37 24.61 5.14
C LEU A 489 5.69 25.84 4.27
N ARG A 490 5.37 25.75 2.96
CA ARG A 490 5.64 26.84 2.01
C ARG A 490 4.98 28.15 2.44
N HIS A 491 3.73 28.09 2.90
CA HIS A 491 3.02 29.27 3.42
C HIS A 491 3.64 29.84 4.69
N ALA A 492 4.31 29.01 5.48
CA ALA A 492 4.97 29.43 6.72
C ALA A 492 6.41 29.94 6.52
N LEU A 493 7.01 29.78 5.34
CA LEU A 493 8.37 30.29 5.09
C LEU A 493 8.43 31.80 5.27
N ALA A 494 9.51 32.30 5.90
CA ALA A 494 9.85 33.72 5.92
C ALA A 494 10.30 34.13 4.51
N ASP A 495 10.08 35.42 4.18
CA ASP A 495 10.51 36.02 2.92
C ASP A 495 12.03 36.03 2.80
#